data_c0c09815432c43359a943d297b0c75ca
#
_entry.id   c0c09815432c43359a943d297b0c75ca
#
_cell.length_a   1.000
_cell.length_b   1.000
_cell.length_c   1.000
_cell.angle_alpha   90.00
_cell.angle_beta   90.00
_cell.angle_gamma   90.00
#
_symmetry.space_group_name_H-M   'P 1'
#
loop_
_entity.id
_entity.type
_entity.pdbx_description
1 polymer ?
#
loop_
_entity_poly.entity_id
_entity_poly.type
_entity_poly.pdbx_seq_one_letter_code
_entity_poly.pdbx_strand_id
1 'polypeptide(L)'
;MIEEKKCHECGHVLRVYTRRLPKADLDTLSQLYGKDRSESREWFHIREIKRHKSGCGFAKFRYWGLIEEGHNDDLEKKNAGYWRLTYRGRQFMAGSIKIRTHARIENAVCIGFSGDSVNVYETYRMAGFSFSELMAPFKIEAQRTMQESLPL
;
A
#
# COMPACT_ATOMS: atom_id res chain seq x y z
N MET A 1 -3.53 17.72 7.86
CA MET A 1 -3.38 19.15 7.56
C MET A 1 -4.06 19.44 6.23
N ILE A 2 -4.82 20.51 6.13
CA ILE A 2 -5.54 20.92 4.93
C ILE A 2 -4.99 22.26 4.49
N GLU A 3 -4.56 22.33 3.22
CA GLU A 3 -4.14 23.56 2.59
C GLU A 3 -5.26 24.02 1.64
N GLU A 4 -5.63 25.29 1.70
CA GLU A 4 -6.63 25.83 0.81
C GLU A 4 -5.98 26.82 -0.16
N LYS A 5 -6.31 26.66 -1.44
CA LYS A 5 -5.88 27.58 -2.51
C LYS A 5 -7.09 28.05 -3.29
N LYS A 6 -7.11 29.32 -3.61
CA LYS A 6 -8.15 29.89 -4.44
C LYS A 6 -7.75 29.79 -5.92
N CYS A 7 -8.61 29.19 -6.72
CA CYS A 7 -8.37 29.10 -8.15
C CYS A 7 -8.45 30.47 -8.80
N HIS A 8 -7.42 30.86 -9.57
CA HIS A 8 -7.36 32.15 -10.23
C HIS A 8 -8.39 32.29 -11.38
N GLU A 9 -8.80 31.19 -11.97
CA GLU A 9 -9.71 31.21 -13.10
C GLU A 9 -11.19 31.23 -12.70
N CYS A 10 -11.59 30.43 -11.71
CA CYS A 10 -12.98 30.26 -11.32
C CYS A 10 -13.31 30.72 -9.90
N GLY A 11 -12.32 31.11 -9.12
CA GLY A 11 -12.49 31.51 -7.73
C GLY A 11 -12.85 30.42 -6.76
N HIS A 12 -12.93 29.17 -7.20
CA HIS A 12 -13.19 28.02 -6.33
C HIS A 12 -12.03 27.79 -5.37
N VAL A 13 -12.37 27.39 -4.14
CA VAL A 13 -11.38 27.00 -3.15
C VAL A 13 -10.91 25.58 -3.46
N LEU A 14 -9.62 25.44 -3.77
CA LEU A 14 -8.98 24.14 -3.95
C LEU A 14 -8.42 23.68 -2.60
N ARG A 15 -8.75 22.47 -2.21
CA ARG A 15 -8.28 21.89 -0.95
C ARG A 15 -7.25 20.82 -1.22
N VAL A 16 -6.07 20.96 -0.61
CA VAL A 16 -5.03 19.96 -0.63
C VAL A 16 -4.99 19.31 0.75
N TYR A 17 -5.22 18.01 0.78
CA TYR A 17 -5.16 17.22 2.00
C TYR A 17 -3.81 16.55 2.10
N THR A 18 -3.16 16.66 3.26
CA THR A 18 -1.96 15.88 3.54
C THR A 18 -2.38 14.62 4.29
N ARG A 19 -2.19 13.48 3.66
CA ARG A 19 -2.56 12.16 4.22
C ARG A 19 -1.31 11.40 4.64
N ARG A 20 -1.33 10.90 5.85
CA ARG A 20 -0.28 10.02 6.35
C ARG A 20 -0.51 8.59 5.87
N LEU A 21 0.56 7.81 5.76
CA LEU A 21 0.46 6.38 5.50
C LEU A 21 -0.54 5.73 6.46
N PRO A 22 -1.49 4.91 5.96
CA PRO A 22 -2.52 4.32 6.81
C PRO A 22 -1.94 3.21 7.68
N LYS A 23 -1.55 3.56 8.90
CA LYS A 23 -0.88 2.66 9.86
C LYS A 23 -1.68 1.41 10.18
N ALA A 24 -2.99 1.57 10.41
CA ALA A 24 -3.85 0.46 10.78
C ALA A 24 -3.98 -0.60 9.68
N ASP A 25 -3.70 -0.24 8.44
CA ASP A 25 -3.86 -1.10 7.28
C ASP A 25 -2.53 -1.68 6.76
N LEU A 26 -1.43 -1.43 7.45
CA LEU A 26 -0.13 -2.02 7.12
C LEU A 26 -0.14 -3.54 7.25
N ASP A 27 -0.91 -4.07 8.19
CA ASP A 27 -1.11 -5.51 8.33
C ASP A 27 -1.74 -6.10 7.06
N THR A 28 -2.76 -5.46 6.53
CA THR A 28 -3.40 -5.88 5.28
C THR A 28 -2.41 -5.84 4.11
N LEU A 29 -1.58 -4.81 4.05
CA LEU A 29 -0.55 -4.70 3.01
C LEU A 29 0.48 -5.83 3.11
N SER A 30 0.88 -6.22 4.33
CA SER A 30 1.78 -7.35 4.54
C SER A 30 1.14 -8.67 4.09
N GLN A 31 -0.15 -8.86 4.31
CA GLN A 31 -0.87 -10.04 3.84
C GLN A 31 -0.90 -10.10 2.31
N LEU A 32 -1.13 -8.98 1.67
CA LEU A 32 -1.10 -8.91 0.19
C LEU A 32 0.28 -9.29 -0.33
N TYR A 33 1.34 -8.77 0.27
CA TYR A 33 2.71 -9.08 -0.12
C TYR A 33 3.04 -10.56 0.10
N GLY A 34 2.66 -11.12 1.26
CA GLY A 34 2.87 -12.53 1.55
C GLY A 34 2.19 -13.45 0.55
N LYS A 35 0.95 -13.18 0.21
CA LYS A 35 0.20 -13.95 -0.79
C LYS A 35 0.75 -13.76 -2.19
N ASP A 36 1.15 -12.56 -2.56
CA ASP A 36 1.77 -12.26 -3.86
C ASP A 36 3.04 -13.11 -4.06
N ARG A 37 3.83 -13.30 -3.01
CA ARG A 37 5.05 -14.09 -3.06
C ARG A 37 4.82 -15.59 -3.02
N SER A 38 3.81 -16.05 -2.29
CA SER A 38 3.59 -17.47 -2.04
C SER A 38 2.60 -18.13 -2.99
N GLU A 39 1.78 -17.35 -3.68
CA GLU A 39 0.78 -17.85 -4.62
C GLU A 39 1.10 -17.39 -6.04
N SER A 40 0.64 -18.13 -7.03
CA SER A 40 0.94 -17.87 -8.44
C SER A 40 0.00 -16.88 -9.11
N ARG A 41 -0.91 -16.28 -8.37
CA ARG A 41 -1.86 -15.28 -8.88
C ARG A 41 -1.44 -13.87 -8.45
N GLU A 42 -1.89 -12.84 -9.16
CA GLU A 42 -1.58 -11.45 -8.87
C GLU A 42 -2.70 -10.72 -8.13
N TRP A 43 -3.96 -11.07 -8.42
CA TRP A 43 -5.12 -10.36 -7.90
C TRP A 43 -5.70 -11.08 -6.67
N PHE A 44 -5.96 -10.31 -5.63
CA PHE A 44 -6.50 -10.81 -4.37
C PHE A 44 -7.69 -9.98 -3.94
N HIS A 45 -8.76 -10.66 -3.52
CA HIS A 45 -9.93 -9.97 -2.98
C HIS A 45 -9.60 -9.41 -1.59
N ILE A 46 -10.12 -8.21 -1.29
CA ILE A 46 -9.86 -7.55 0.00
C ILE A 46 -10.21 -8.45 1.19
N ARG A 47 -11.24 -9.28 1.07
CA ARG A 47 -11.66 -10.19 2.13
C ARG A 47 -10.63 -11.26 2.46
N GLU A 48 -9.79 -11.62 1.50
CA GLU A 48 -8.73 -12.63 1.70
C GLU A 48 -7.54 -12.07 2.47
N ILE A 49 -7.30 -10.78 2.37
CA ILE A 49 -6.11 -10.13 2.93
C ILE A 49 -6.40 -9.29 4.17
N LYS A 50 -7.63 -8.88 4.39
CA LYS A 50 -8.01 -8.03 5.52
C LYS A 50 -8.12 -8.86 6.79
N ARG A 51 -7.29 -8.56 7.79
CA ARG A 51 -7.26 -9.28 9.06
C ARG A 51 -8.13 -8.67 10.15
N HIS A 52 -8.31 -7.35 10.14
CA HIS A 52 -9.00 -6.64 11.20
C HIS A 52 -10.13 -5.78 10.64
N LYS A 53 -11.07 -5.44 11.51
CA LYS A 53 -12.11 -4.47 11.21
C LYS A 53 -11.57 -3.04 11.13
N SER A 54 -10.28 -2.89 10.92
CA SER A 54 -9.66 -1.59 10.72
C SER A 54 -10.11 -1.01 9.39
N GLY A 55 -10.44 0.17 9.42
CA GLY A 55 -11.04 1.03 8.45
C GLY A 55 -10.74 0.87 6.97
N CYS A 56 -11.08 1.90 6.24
CA CYS A 56 -11.02 1.97 4.79
C CYS A 56 -9.68 2.49 4.26
N GLY A 57 -8.62 2.38 5.08
CA GLY A 57 -7.32 2.99 4.76
C GLY A 57 -6.50 2.26 3.72
N PHE A 58 -6.75 0.96 3.50
CA PHE A 58 -5.93 0.16 2.58
C PHE A 58 -5.89 0.75 1.16
N ALA A 59 -7.03 1.19 0.64
CA ALA A 59 -7.12 1.78 -0.69
C ALA A 59 -6.21 3.01 -0.86
N LYS A 60 -5.88 3.70 0.22
CA LYS A 60 -5.05 4.91 0.19
C LYS A 60 -3.59 4.63 -0.18
N PHE A 61 -3.12 3.39 -0.03
CA PHE A 61 -1.77 3.02 -0.48
C PHE A 61 -1.58 3.24 -1.99
N ARG A 62 -2.65 3.32 -2.75
CA ARG A 62 -2.59 3.67 -4.18
C ARG A 62 -1.96 5.03 -4.44
N TYR A 63 -2.09 5.98 -3.51
CA TYR A 63 -1.50 7.32 -3.66
C TYR A 63 0.03 7.27 -3.70
N TRP A 64 0.61 6.27 -3.06
CA TRP A 64 2.07 6.03 -3.11
C TRP A 64 2.47 5.14 -4.27
N GLY A 65 1.51 4.67 -5.06
CA GLY A 65 1.77 3.77 -6.18
C GLY A 65 2.13 2.35 -5.77
N LEU A 66 1.76 1.93 -4.56
CA LEU A 66 2.13 0.60 -4.03
C LEU A 66 1.16 -0.49 -4.44
N ILE A 67 -0.10 -0.14 -4.66
CA ILE A 67 -1.17 -1.06 -5.02
C ILE A 67 -1.99 -0.49 -6.17
N GLU A 68 -2.68 -1.36 -6.88
CA GLU A 68 -3.68 -0.94 -7.85
C GLU A 68 -4.92 -1.80 -7.75
N GLU A 69 -6.05 -1.19 -8.11
CA GLU A 69 -7.36 -1.81 -8.02
C GLU A 69 -7.69 -2.52 -9.32
N GLY A 70 -8.36 -3.67 -9.22
CA GLY A 70 -8.83 -4.41 -10.35
C GLY A 70 -9.96 -3.69 -11.09
N HIS A 71 -10.03 -3.93 -12.40
CA HIS A 71 -11.07 -3.37 -13.23
C HIS A 71 -12.45 -3.94 -12.84
N ASN A 72 -13.45 -3.08 -12.75
CA ASN A 72 -14.81 -3.47 -12.42
C ASN A 72 -15.74 -3.26 -13.63
N ASP A 73 -16.20 -4.36 -14.23
CA ASP A 73 -17.13 -4.33 -15.36
C ASP A 73 -18.58 -4.12 -14.93
N ASP A 74 -18.88 -4.26 -13.64
CA ASP A 74 -20.22 -4.05 -13.09
C ASP A 74 -20.40 -2.60 -12.70
N LEU A 75 -21.19 -1.86 -13.48
CA LEU A 75 -21.44 -0.42 -13.28
C LEU A 75 -22.17 -0.11 -11.98
N GLU A 76 -22.85 -1.08 -11.37
CA GLU A 76 -23.55 -0.90 -10.09
C GLU A 76 -22.60 -0.93 -8.90
N LYS A 77 -21.41 -1.51 -9.04
CA LYS A 77 -20.41 -1.60 -7.98
C LYS A 77 -19.38 -0.48 -8.12
N LYS A 78 -19.05 0.17 -7.01
CA LYS A 78 -18.05 1.24 -6.98
C LYS A 78 -16.62 0.73 -7.20
N ASN A 79 -16.35 -0.53 -6.82
CA ASN A 79 -15.05 -1.15 -7.01
C ASN A 79 -15.21 -2.67 -7.15
N ALA A 80 -14.18 -3.32 -7.68
CA ALA A 80 -14.17 -4.76 -7.87
C ALA A 80 -13.81 -5.53 -6.60
N GLY A 81 -13.27 -4.85 -5.60
CA GLY A 81 -12.77 -5.47 -4.38
C GLY A 81 -11.47 -6.24 -4.55
N TYR A 82 -10.89 -6.26 -5.74
CA TYR A 82 -9.62 -6.93 -6.04
C TYR A 82 -8.48 -5.94 -6.11
N TRP A 83 -7.34 -6.34 -5.55
CA TRP A 83 -6.14 -5.50 -5.45
C TRP A 83 -4.91 -6.32 -5.79
N ARG A 84 -3.89 -5.64 -6.30
CA ARG A 84 -2.56 -6.25 -6.48
C ARG A 84 -1.47 -5.25 -6.11
N LEU A 85 -0.30 -5.77 -5.75
CA LEU A 85 0.90 -4.94 -5.60
C LEU A 85 1.37 -4.51 -6.99
N THR A 86 1.79 -3.26 -7.08
CA THR A 86 2.52 -2.77 -8.26
C THR A 86 3.97 -3.22 -8.16
N TYR A 87 4.74 -3.03 -9.23
CA TYR A 87 6.18 -3.25 -9.19
C TYR A 87 6.84 -2.41 -8.08
N ARG A 88 6.44 -1.15 -7.98
CA ARG A 88 6.90 -0.25 -6.92
C ARG A 88 6.54 -0.78 -5.53
N GLY A 89 5.35 -1.31 -5.37
CA GLY A 89 4.90 -1.92 -4.12
C GLY A 89 5.76 -3.11 -3.71
N ARG A 90 6.11 -3.97 -4.67
CA ARG A 90 7.00 -5.10 -4.42
C ARG A 90 8.40 -4.64 -4.02
N GLN A 91 8.92 -3.62 -4.67
CA GLN A 91 10.23 -3.05 -4.33
C GLN A 91 10.24 -2.46 -2.91
N PHE A 92 9.19 -1.75 -2.54
CA PHE A 92 9.06 -1.21 -1.18
C PHE A 92 8.99 -2.32 -0.14
N MET A 93 8.14 -3.32 -0.35
CA MET A 93 7.98 -4.43 0.59
C MET A 93 9.23 -5.30 0.70
N ALA A 94 10.03 -5.36 -0.35
CA ALA A 94 11.33 -6.05 -0.34
C ALA A 94 12.45 -5.22 0.32
N GLY A 95 12.17 -3.98 0.69
CA GLY A 95 13.15 -3.10 1.30
C GLY A 95 14.08 -2.40 0.31
N SER A 96 13.78 -2.47 -1.00
CA SER A 96 14.65 -1.93 -2.05
C SER A 96 14.49 -0.43 -2.26
N ILE A 97 13.35 0.14 -1.90
CA ILE A 97 13.10 1.59 -2.04
C ILE A 97 12.51 2.15 -0.75
N LYS A 98 12.60 3.46 -0.63
CA LYS A 98 11.97 4.23 0.43
C LYS A 98 10.79 5.00 -0.14
N ILE A 99 9.79 5.27 0.71
CA ILE A 99 8.66 6.12 0.36
C ILE A 99 8.52 7.24 1.38
N ARG A 100 7.81 8.29 1.01
CA ARG A 100 7.57 9.40 1.93
C ARG A 100 6.40 9.08 2.84
N THR A 101 6.43 9.61 4.06
CA THR A 101 5.41 9.33 5.07
C THR A 101 4.05 9.96 4.78
N HIS A 102 4.02 11.00 3.96
CA HIS A 102 2.79 11.75 3.67
C HIS A 102 2.60 11.94 2.17
N ALA A 103 1.35 11.87 1.72
CA ALA A 103 0.94 12.18 0.37
C ALA A 103 0.07 13.44 0.39
N ARG A 104 0.28 14.34 -0.57
CA ARG A 104 -0.53 15.54 -0.76
C ARG A 104 -1.56 15.24 -1.85
N ILE A 105 -2.82 15.39 -1.51
CA ILE A 105 -3.94 14.95 -2.34
C ILE A 105 -4.85 16.12 -2.64
N GLU A 106 -5.09 16.35 -3.91
CA GLU A 106 -6.00 17.34 -4.41
C GLU A 106 -7.01 16.66 -5.33
N ASN A 107 -8.29 16.81 -5.02
CA ASN A 107 -9.37 16.24 -5.83
C ASN A 107 -9.14 14.73 -6.13
N ALA A 108 -8.84 13.97 -5.10
CA ALA A 108 -8.55 12.53 -5.15
C ALA A 108 -7.31 12.14 -5.97
N VAL A 109 -6.47 13.09 -6.34
CA VAL A 109 -5.22 12.86 -7.07
C VAL A 109 -4.02 13.22 -6.20
N CYS A 110 -3.03 12.36 -6.16
CA CYS A 110 -1.78 12.66 -5.46
C CYS A 110 -0.96 13.65 -6.31
N ILE A 111 -0.70 14.82 -5.73
CA ILE A 111 0.05 15.89 -6.39
C ILE A 111 1.50 16.00 -5.90
N GLY A 112 1.87 15.23 -4.90
CA GLY A 112 3.22 15.24 -4.35
C GLY A 112 3.29 14.52 -3.01
N PHE A 113 4.46 14.55 -2.43
CA PHE A 113 4.74 13.89 -1.16
C PHE A 113 5.44 14.84 -0.20
N SER A 114 5.35 14.53 1.09
CA SER A 114 6.05 15.26 2.14
C SER A 114 6.41 14.31 3.27
N GLY A 115 7.10 14.83 4.29
CA GLY A 115 7.58 14.05 5.42
C GLY A 115 8.89 13.33 5.10
N ASP A 116 9.26 12.41 5.97
CA ASP A 116 10.50 11.67 5.85
C ASP A 116 10.42 10.57 4.81
N SER A 117 11.57 10.17 4.26
CA SER A 117 11.68 8.97 3.44
C SER A 117 11.95 7.78 4.35
N VAL A 118 11.13 6.75 4.25
CA VAL A 118 11.21 5.57 5.12
C VAL A 118 11.20 4.29 4.30
N ASN A 119 11.92 3.27 4.79
CA ASN A 119 11.84 1.93 4.21
C ASN A 119 10.71 1.13 4.87
N VAL A 120 10.50 -0.11 4.42
CA VAL A 120 9.43 -0.96 4.93
C VAL A 120 9.59 -1.25 6.43
N TYR A 121 10.79 -1.50 6.90
CA TYR A 121 11.05 -1.83 8.30
C TYR A 121 10.75 -0.63 9.21
N GLU A 122 11.23 0.54 8.84
CA GLU A 122 10.95 1.78 9.55
C GLU A 122 9.46 2.09 9.58
N THR A 123 8.78 1.91 8.45
CA THR A 123 7.35 2.18 8.31
C THR A 123 6.53 1.31 9.27
N TYR A 124 6.79 0.01 9.30
CA TYR A 124 6.06 -0.91 10.18
C TYR A 124 6.37 -0.67 11.65
N ARG A 125 7.65 -0.43 11.97
CA ARG A 125 8.07 -0.13 13.34
C ARG A 125 7.39 1.14 13.88
N MET A 126 7.29 2.18 13.07
CA MET A 126 6.62 3.43 13.44
C MET A 126 5.13 3.22 13.74
N ALA A 127 4.52 2.21 13.13
CA ALA A 127 3.12 1.85 13.36
C ALA A 127 2.93 0.86 14.51
N GLY A 128 4.01 0.41 15.14
CA GLY A 128 3.96 -0.56 16.23
C GLY A 128 3.93 -2.01 15.78
N PHE A 129 4.26 -2.30 14.51
CA PHE A 129 4.30 -3.65 13.98
C PHE A 129 5.74 -4.15 13.83
N SER A 130 5.93 -5.46 14.00
CA SER A 130 7.14 -6.13 13.56
C SER A 130 6.89 -6.71 12.17
N PHE A 131 7.53 -6.13 11.15
CA PHE A 131 7.40 -6.61 9.78
C PHE A 131 7.85 -8.08 9.66
N SER A 132 8.93 -8.43 10.36
CA SER A 132 9.43 -9.81 10.37
C SER A 132 8.42 -10.80 10.92
N GLU A 133 7.72 -10.45 11.99
CA GLU A 133 6.67 -11.30 12.57
C GLU A 133 5.47 -11.44 11.65
N LEU A 134 5.06 -10.35 11.00
CA LEU A 134 3.94 -10.37 10.06
C LEU A 134 4.26 -11.23 8.83
N MET A 135 5.51 -11.28 8.42
CA MET A 135 5.94 -12.07 7.26
C MET A 135 6.33 -13.51 7.61
N ALA A 136 6.45 -13.84 8.90
CA ALA A 136 6.88 -15.17 9.33
C ALA A 136 6.05 -16.33 8.74
N PRO A 137 4.71 -16.24 8.61
CA PRO A 137 3.92 -17.32 7.99
C PRO A 137 4.28 -17.59 6.53
N PHE A 138 4.88 -16.63 5.84
CA PHE A 138 5.22 -16.72 4.41
C PHE A 138 6.69 -17.03 4.16
N LYS A 139 7.55 -16.93 5.16
CA LYS A 139 9.01 -17.08 5.00
C LYS A 139 9.46 -18.50 4.66
N ILE A 140 8.73 -19.51 5.09
CA ILE A 140 9.12 -20.91 4.91
C ILE A 140 9.27 -21.25 3.43
N GLU A 141 8.31 -20.86 2.59
CA GLU A 141 8.38 -21.09 1.15
C GLU A 141 9.44 -20.23 0.47
N ALA A 142 9.58 -18.98 0.87
CA ALA A 142 10.62 -18.10 0.35
C ALA A 142 12.02 -18.64 0.64
N GLN A 143 12.25 -19.19 1.84
CA GLN A 143 13.52 -19.80 2.22
C GLN A 143 13.79 -21.07 1.42
N ARG A 144 12.80 -21.90 1.18
CA ARG A 144 12.94 -23.10 0.34
C ARG A 144 13.35 -22.72 -1.07
N THR A 145 12.71 -21.74 -1.66
CA THR A 145 13.04 -21.28 -3.01
C THR A 145 14.46 -20.76 -3.09
N MET A 146 14.92 -20.02 -2.09
CA MET A 146 16.29 -19.52 -2.03
C MET A 146 17.30 -20.64 -1.85
N GLN A 147 17.02 -21.62 -1.01
CA GLN A 147 17.90 -22.77 -0.79
C GLN A 147 18.01 -23.66 -2.04
N GLU A 148 16.93 -23.83 -2.78
CA GLU A 148 16.92 -24.59 -4.03
C GLU A 148 17.67 -23.87 -5.15
N SER A 149 17.70 -22.55 -5.14
CA SER A 149 18.37 -21.73 -6.17
C SER A 149 19.84 -21.47 -5.87
N LEU A 150 20.31 -21.72 -4.64
CA LEU A 150 21.72 -21.55 -4.29
C LEU A 150 22.52 -22.78 -4.71
N PRO A 151 23.58 -22.63 -5.51
CA PRO A 151 24.49 -23.74 -5.78
C PRO A 151 25.19 -24.11 -4.48
N LEU A 152 25.11 -25.36 -4.15
CA LEU A 152 25.85 -25.92 -3.03
C LEU A 152 27.34 -26.00 -3.36
#